data_8fc7b378043b77c8f31170b2bce08677
#
_entry.id   8fc7b378043b77c8f31170b2bce08677
#
_cell.length_a   1.000
_cell.length_b   1.000
_cell.length_c   1.000
_cell.angle_alpha   90.00
_cell.angle_beta   90.00
_cell.angle_gamma   90.00
#
_symmetry.space_group_name_H-M   'P 1'
#
loop_
_entity.id
_entity.type
_entity.pdbx_description
1 polymer ?
#
loop_
_entity_poly.entity_id
_entity_poly.type
_entity_poly.pdbx_seq_one_letter_code
_entity_poly.pdbx_strand_id
1 'polypeptide(L)'
;LDTPGPLARSLEDIKYIFNAYQSNLISEKKLMSLNGLTLAKLGSPFTDELDEEVSIAYESFCNELIKKGVNIIDLNIPEANERTKLFPSIVGSEIVSAFGETRFLNEVEKMDPVTAKRAKVGLDVRSIDYLNLKSRLKELEVMASKFFQKYDALVSPTTVMRAMKVKDCEIDAPLHDRSLLSSANTQPANLFNLCAITYPIQKYCSDFGSENCLPVGFQVICEKNHDIQSID
;
A
#
# COMPACT_ATOMS: atom_id res chain seq x y z
N LEU A 1 6.67 8.17 7.49
CA LEU A 1 5.83 7.41 6.53
C LEU A 1 6.14 5.91 6.46
N ASP A 2 7.18 5.43 7.13
CA ASP A 2 7.49 4.01 7.19
C ASP A 2 6.57 3.30 8.20
N THR A 3 6.04 2.13 7.81
CA THR A 3 5.10 1.37 8.65
C THR A 3 5.50 -0.10 8.62
N PRO A 4 5.95 -0.70 9.76
CA PRO A 4 6.18 -2.13 9.85
C PRO A 4 4.85 -2.89 9.86
N GLY A 5 4.84 -4.08 9.26
CA GLY A 5 3.67 -4.95 9.25
C GLY A 5 4.08 -6.42 9.20
N PRO A 6 3.29 -7.32 9.80
CA PRO A 6 3.56 -8.74 9.76
C PRO A 6 3.22 -9.36 8.42
N LEU A 7 4.02 -10.34 8.00
CA LEU A 7 3.74 -11.25 6.91
C LEU A 7 3.55 -12.65 7.50
N ALA A 8 2.40 -13.27 7.23
CA ALA A 8 2.08 -14.60 7.76
C ALA A 8 1.35 -15.47 6.72
N ARG A 9 1.22 -16.77 7.01
CA ARG A 9 0.56 -17.73 6.13
C ARG A 9 -0.95 -17.78 6.31
N SER A 10 -1.44 -17.27 7.44
CA SER A 10 -2.87 -17.25 7.77
C SER A 10 -3.26 -15.94 8.42
N LEU A 11 -4.56 -15.62 8.38
CA LEU A 11 -5.12 -14.47 9.10
C LEU A 11 -5.06 -14.65 10.61
N GLU A 12 -5.18 -15.88 11.09
CA GLU A 12 -5.07 -16.25 12.50
C GLU A 12 -3.68 -15.87 13.03
N ASP A 13 -2.62 -16.15 12.26
CA ASP A 13 -1.26 -15.74 12.62
C ASP A 13 -1.11 -14.22 12.66
N ILE A 14 -1.70 -13.50 11.69
CA ILE A 14 -1.73 -12.03 11.69
C ILE A 14 -2.43 -11.52 12.96
N LYS A 15 -3.61 -12.05 13.29
CA LYS A 15 -4.34 -11.69 14.53
C LYS A 15 -3.50 -11.98 15.76
N TYR A 16 -2.86 -13.13 15.84
CA TYR A 16 -2.00 -13.50 16.96
C TYR A 16 -0.84 -12.52 17.15
N ILE A 17 -0.19 -12.11 16.06
CA ILE A 17 0.90 -11.13 16.10
C ILE A 17 0.39 -9.77 16.55
N PHE A 18 -0.73 -9.29 15.98
CA PHE A 18 -1.34 -8.03 16.38
C PHE A 18 -1.71 -8.03 17.87
N ASN A 19 -2.24 -9.13 18.37
CA ASN A 19 -2.57 -9.30 19.78
C ASN A 19 -1.34 -9.19 20.69
N ALA A 20 -0.21 -9.70 20.25
CA ALA A 20 1.05 -9.60 21.00
C ALA A 20 1.61 -8.16 21.05
N TYR A 21 1.38 -7.36 20.01
CA TYR A 21 1.81 -5.95 19.97
C TYR A 21 0.84 -5.01 20.71
N GLN A 22 -0.44 -5.32 20.73
CA GLN A 22 -1.49 -4.46 21.28
C GLN A 22 -2.22 -5.15 22.44
N SER A 23 -1.50 -5.37 23.53
CA SER A 23 -1.99 -6.14 24.70
C SER A 23 -3.33 -5.68 25.33
N ASN A 24 -3.99 -4.64 24.82
CA ASN A 24 -5.23 -4.08 25.38
C ASN A 24 -6.31 -3.66 24.35
N LEU A 25 -6.19 -3.97 23.06
CA LEU A 25 -7.12 -3.43 22.05
C LEU A 25 -8.03 -4.45 21.35
N ILE A 26 -8.05 -5.70 21.80
CA ILE A 26 -8.99 -6.66 21.25
C ILE A 26 -10.33 -6.51 21.96
N SER A 27 -11.17 -5.65 21.43
CA SER A 27 -12.59 -5.89 21.58
C SER A 27 -12.90 -7.07 20.64
N GLU A 28 -13.46 -8.14 21.17
CA GLU A 28 -14.11 -9.17 20.36
C GLU A 28 -15.24 -8.51 19.56
N LYS A 29 -14.90 -7.80 18.49
CA LYS A 29 -15.90 -7.34 17.54
C LYS A 29 -16.33 -8.57 16.75
N LYS A 30 -17.61 -8.82 16.78
CA LYS A 30 -18.32 -9.84 16.00
C LYS A 30 -17.88 -9.74 14.54
N LEU A 31 -17.43 -10.87 13.97
CA LEU A 31 -17.17 -11.01 12.53
C LEU A 31 -18.28 -10.32 11.75
N MET A 32 -17.91 -9.36 10.92
CA MET A 32 -18.86 -8.67 10.05
C MET A 32 -19.29 -9.63 8.94
N SER A 33 -20.59 -9.70 8.67
CA SER A 33 -21.08 -10.43 7.50
C SER A 33 -20.65 -9.67 6.24
N LEU A 34 -20.17 -10.37 5.21
CA LEU A 34 -19.90 -9.77 3.90
C LEU A 34 -21.17 -9.13 3.30
N ASN A 35 -22.33 -9.71 3.57
CA ASN A 35 -23.59 -9.22 3.05
C ASN A 35 -23.93 -7.84 3.64
N GLY A 36 -24.07 -6.87 2.77
CA GLY A 36 -24.38 -5.47 3.12
C GLY A 36 -23.18 -4.56 3.30
N LEU A 37 -21.93 -5.07 3.31
CA LEU A 37 -20.75 -4.20 3.27
C LEU A 37 -20.74 -3.33 2.03
N THR A 38 -20.28 -2.10 2.18
CA THR A 38 -20.09 -1.15 1.07
C THR A 38 -18.60 -0.83 0.92
N LEU A 39 -18.00 -1.34 -0.15
CA LEU A 39 -16.59 -1.13 -0.47
C LEU A 39 -16.43 -0.10 -1.57
N ALA A 40 -15.48 0.82 -1.40
CA ALA A 40 -15.06 1.71 -2.48
C ALA A 40 -13.98 1.04 -3.33
N LYS A 41 -14.29 0.71 -4.58
CA LYS A 41 -13.35 0.20 -5.57
C LYS A 41 -12.55 1.35 -6.13
N LEU A 42 -11.25 1.39 -5.82
CA LEU A 42 -10.37 2.46 -6.27
C LEU A 42 -10.05 2.31 -7.76
N GLY A 43 -10.34 3.35 -8.53
CA GLY A 43 -9.97 3.48 -9.93
C GLY A 43 -8.62 4.16 -10.10
N SER A 44 -8.49 5.12 -11.05
CA SER A 44 -7.25 5.89 -11.22
C SER A 44 -6.86 6.62 -9.91
N PRO A 45 -5.56 6.61 -9.52
CA PRO A 45 -4.40 6.04 -10.23
C PRO A 45 -4.05 4.59 -9.89
N PHE A 46 -4.86 3.87 -9.13
CA PHE A 46 -4.54 2.52 -8.65
C PHE A 46 -4.64 1.44 -9.74
N THR A 47 -5.34 1.75 -10.83
CA THR A 47 -5.62 0.82 -11.93
C THR A 47 -5.01 1.22 -13.27
N ASP A 48 -4.24 2.31 -13.32
CA ASP A 48 -3.77 2.89 -14.59
C ASP A 48 -2.75 2.02 -15.33
N GLU A 49 -1.98 1.19 -14.61
CA GLU A 49 -0.83 0.46 -15.18
C GLU A 49 -0.84 -1.03 -14.84
N LEU A 50 -2.04 -1.62 -14.72
CA LEU A 50 -2.16 -3.02 -14.30
C LEU A 50 -1.63 -3.98 -15.38
N ASP A 51 -0.87 -4.98 -14.94
CA ASP A 51 -0.65 -6.18 -15.73
C ASP A 51 -1.99 -6.90 -15.95
N GLU A 52 -2.14 -7.55 -17.10
CA GLU A 52 -3.36 -8.24 -17.50
C GLU A 52 -3.86 -9.21 -16.43
N GLU A 53 -2.98 -10.08 -15.90
CA GLU A 53 -3.35 -11.05 -14.87
C GLU A 53 -3.75 -10.42 -13.53
N VAL A 54 -3.16 -9.27 -13.18
CA VAL A 54 -3.57 -8.51 -12.00
C VAL A 54 -4.98 -7.96 -12.20
N SER A 55 -5.26 -7.40 -13.37
CA SER A 55 -6.58 -6.89 -13.73
C SER A 55 -7.63 -8.00 -13.72
N ILE A 56 -7.36 -9.13 -14.37
CA ILE A 56 -8.27 -10.30 -14.43
C ILE A 56 -8.60 -10.80 -13.01
N ALA A 57 -7.58 -11.01 -12.18
CA ALA A 57 -7.77 -11.51 -10.82
C ALA A 57 -8.56 -10.53 -9.96
N TYR A 58 -8.24 -9.24 -10.04
CA TYR A 58 -8.91 -8.20 -9.27
C TYR A 58 -10.39 -8.08 -9.63
N GLU A 59 -10.72 -7.97 -10.92
CA GLU A 59 -12.11 -7.88 -11.38
C GLU A 59 -12.91 -9.16 -11.05
N SER A 60 -12.30 -10.32 -11.24
CA SER A 60 -12.94 -11.60 -10.90
C SER A 60 -13.26 -11.70 -9.41
N PHE A 61 -12.35 -11.25 -8.55
CA PHE A 61 -12.56 -11.26 -7.10
C PHE A 61 -13.62 -10.24 -6.68
N CYS A 62 -13.62 -9.03 -7.25
CA CYS A 62 -14.70 -8.04 -7.02
C CYS A 62 -16.08 -8.61 -7.39
N ASN A 63 -16.18 -9.30 -8.53
CA ASN A 63 -17.43 -9.95 -8.96
C ASN A 63 -17.86 -11.08 -7.98
N GLU A 64 -16.91 -11.81 -7.41
CA GLU A 64 -17.22 -12.82 -6.38
C GLU A 64 -17.75 -12.18 -5.09
N LEU A 65 -17.19 -11.05 -4.66
CA LEU A 65 -17.68 -10.29 -3.51
C LEU A 65 -19.11 -9.76 -3.74
N ILE A 66 -19.40 -9.25 -4.94
CA ILE A 66 -20.77 -8.81 -5.31
C ILE A 66 -21.76 -9.97 -5.20
N LYS A 67 -21.41 -11.16 -5.70
CA LYS A 67 -22.27 -12.36 -5.58
C LYS A 67 -22.52 -12.76 -4.11
N LYS A 68 -21.65 -12.37 -3.20
CA LYS A 68 -21.78 -12.61 -1.75
C LYS A 68 -22.53 -11.47 -1.02
N GLY A 69 -23.07 -10.52 -1.75
CA GLY A 69 -23.90 -9.43 -1.22
C GLY A 69 -23.13 -8.19 -0.79
N VAL A 70 -21.87 -8.04 -1.22
CA VAL A 70 -21.09 -6.82 -1.01
C VAL A 70 -21.51 -5.77 -2.04
N ASN A 71 -21.72 -4.54 -1.60
CA ASN A 71 -21.92 -3.39 -2.48
C ASN A 71 -20.56 -2.82 -2.87
N ILE A 72 -20.24 -2.80 -4.16
CA ILE A 72 -18.99 -2.22 -4.67
C ILE A 72 -19.33 -0.94 -5.44
N ILE A 73 -18.69 0.17 -5.07
CA ILE A 73 -18.91 1.50 -5.66
C ILE A 73 -17.57 2.05 -6.13
N ASP A 74 -17.49 2.46 -7.40
CA ASP A 74 -16.26 3.03 -7.94
C ASP A 74 -15.94 4.39 -7.29
N LEU A 75 -14.68 4.60 -6.98
CA LEU A 75 -14.16 5.82 -6.37
C LEU A 75 -12.80 6.18 -6.97
N ASN A 76 -12.63 7.41 -7.43
CA ASN A 76 -11.35 7.96 -7.85
C ASN A 76 -10.80 8.88 -6.76
N ILE A 77 -9.51 8.74 -6.47
CA ILE A 77 -8.78 9.58 -5.50
C ILE A 77 -7.54 10.14 -6.20
N PRO A 78 -7.69 11.21 -6.99
CA PRO A 78 -6.56 11.78 -7.74
C PRO A 78 -5.41 12.26 -6.85
N GLU A 79 -5.70 12.60 -5.59
CA GLU A 79 -4.72 12.99 -4.58
C GLU A 79 -3.72 11.86 -4.25
N ALA A 80 -4.04 10.60 -4.55
CA ALA A 80 -3.11 9.48 -4.42
C ALA A 80 -1.85 9.66 -5.30
N ASN A 81 -1.95 10.42 -6.39
CA ASN A 81 -0.80 10.77 -7.24
C ASN A 81 0.20 11.70 -6.55
N GLU A 82 -0.20 12.41 -5.50
CA GLU A 82 0.73 13.26 -4.74
C GLU A 82 1.86 12.44 -4.09
N ARG A 83 1.70 11.10 -3.99
CA ARG A 83 2.76 10.19 -3.55
C ARG A 83 4.08 10.39 -4.30
N THR A 84 4.03 10.69 -5.59
CA THR A 84 5.22 10.88 -6.44
C THR A 84 6.07 12.07 -6.00
N LYS A 85 5.47 13.08 -5.40
CA LYS A 85 6.13 14.27 -4.87
C LYS A 85 6.40 14.16 -3.37
N LEU A 86 5.41 13.73 -2.59
CA LEU A 86 5.46 13.73 -1.13
C LEU A 86 6.40 12.65 -0.59
N PHE A 87 6.30 11.43 -1.14
CA PHE A 87 7.03 10.28 -0.62
C PHE A 87 8.55 10.45 -0.70
N PRO A 88 9.16 10.75 -1.87
CA PRO A 88 10.61 10.88 -1.98
C PRO A 88 11.17 11.97 -1.06
N SER A 89 10.50 13.11 -0.99
CA SER A 89 10.99 14.26 -0.22
C SER A 89 10.91 14.01 1.29
N ILE A 90 9.79 13.46 1.77
CA ILE A 90 9.60 13.20 3.21
C ILE A 90 10.48 12.03 3.66
N VAL A 91 10.40 10.89 2.97
CA VAL A 91 11.15 9.68 3.33
C VAL A 91 12.65 9.93 3.22
N GLY A 92 13.12 10.60 2.16
CA GLY A 92 14.52 10.97 2.00
C GLY A 92 15.02 11.83 3.17
N SER A 93 14.26 12.88 3.52
CA SER A 93 14.62 13.75 4.65
C SER A 93 14.63 13.01 5.99
N GLU A 94 13.64 12.14 6.23
CA GLU A 94 13.54 11.34 7.46
C GLU A 94 14.68 10.30 7.57
N ILE A 95 15.09 9.67 6.45
CA ILE A 95 16.26 8.76 6.41
C ILE A 95 17.54 9.52 6.75
N VAL A 96 17.82 10.64 6.06
CA VAL A 96 19.03 11.44 6.32
C VAL A 96 19.07 11.91 7.78
N SER A 97 17.93 12.37 8.30
CA SER A 97 17.80 12.80 9.69
C SER A 97 18.05 11.64 10.69
N ALA A 98 17.52 10.45 10.43
CA ALA A 98 17.65 9.29 11.30
C ALA A 98 19.10 8.77 11.36
N PHE A 99 19.81 8.77 10.23
CA PHE A 99 21.23 8.39 10.17
C PHE A 99 22.15 9.47 10.75
N GLY A 100 21.75 10.75 10.68
CA GLY A 100 22.60 11.91 10.82
C GLY A 100 23.36 12.19 9.53
N GLU A 101 23.31 13.44 9.06
CA GLU A 101 23.84 13.85 7.74
C GLU A 101 25.28 13.41 7.50
N THR A 102 26.19 13.65 8.48
CA THR A 102 27.60 13.29 8.37
C THR A 102 27.79 11.79 8.16
N ARG A 103 27.10 10.96 8.93
CA ARG A 103 27.16 9.50 8.79
C ARG A 103 26.58 9.05 7.47
N PHE A 104 25.45 9.61 7.09
CA PHE A 104 24.80 9.30 5.82
C PHE A 104 25.73 9.57 4.64
N LEU A 105 26.35 10.75 4.56
CA LEU A 105 27.27 11.11 3.49
C LEU A 105 28.51 10.19 3.41
N ASN A 106 29.01 9.74 4.56
CA ASN A 106 30.18 8.86 4.61
C ASN A 106 29.85 7.40 4.24
N GLU A 107 28.61 6.96 4.41
CA GLU A 107 28.23 5.55 4.29
C GLU A 107 27.20 5.26 3.19
N VAL A 108 26.66 6.27 2.54
CA VAL A 108 25.58 6.12 1.54
C VAL A 108 25.95 5.21 0.36
N GLU A 109 27.23 5.18 -0.01
CA GLU A 109 27.73 4.30 -1.09
C GLU A 109 27.75 2.79 -0.70
N LYS A 110 27.54 2.48 0.58
CA LYS A 110 27.39 1.08 1.07
C LYS A 110 25.93 0.61 1.03
N MET A 111 25.00 1.51 0.76
CA MET A 111 23.57 1.20 0.62
C MET A 111 23.29 0.59 -0.75
N ASP A 112 22.16 -0.11 -0.85
CA ASP A 112 21.60 -0.47 -2.15
C ASP A 112 21.45 0.79 -3.03
N PRO A 113 21.88 0.76 -4.30
CA PRO A 113 21.91 1.94 -5.17
C PRO A 113 20.56 2.63 -5.35
N VAL A 114 19.45 1.87 -5.43
CA VAL A 114 18.09 2.42 -5.56
C VAL A 114 17.69 3.14 -4.29
N THR A 115 17.97 2.53 -3.14
CA THR A 115 17.71 3.12 -1.81
C THR A 115 18.56 4.37 -1.58
N ALA A 116 19.84 4.32 -1.91
CA ALA A 116 20.76 5.46 -1.82
C ALA A 116 20.28 6.65 -2.65
N LYS A 117 19.90 6.39 -3.92
CA LYS A 117 19.36 7.42 -4.82
C LYS A 117 18.11 8.09 -4.25
N ARG A 118 17.19 7.30 -3.70
CA ARG A 118 15.97 7.82 -3.08
C ARG A 118 16.25 8.63 -1.81
N ALA A 119 17.15 8.16 -0.95
CA ALA A 119 17.50 8.84 0.29
C ALA A 119 18.23 10.16 0.05
N LYS A 120 19.11 10.23 -0.97
CA LYS A 120 19.83 11.47 -1.35
C LYS A 120 18.92 12.65 -1.67
N VAL A 121 17.68 12.41 -2.12
CA VAL A 121 16.67 13.47 -2.34
C VAL A 121 16.46 14.31 -1.07
N GLY A 122 16.56 13.70 0.10
CA GLY A 122 16.36 14.38 1.37
C GLY A 122 17.39 15.45 1.71
N LEU A 123 18.59 15.40 1.11
CA LEU A 123 19.65 16.41 1.31
C LEU A 123 19.28 17.78 0.72
N ASP A 124 18.46 17.80 -0.33
CA ASP A 124 18.08 19.01 -1.06
C ASP A 124 16.74 19.61 -0.60
N VAL A 125 16.05 18.95 0.35
CA VAL A 125 14.76 19.41 0.87
C VAL A 125 14.98 20.48 1.92
N ARG A 126 14.53 21.70 1.63
CA ARG A 126 14.61 22.81 2.60
C ARG A 126 13.63 22.56 3.76
N SER A 127 13.95 23.04 4.94
CA SER A 127 13.08 22.91 6.13
C SER A 127 11.67 23.47 5.90
N ILE A 128 11.54 24.59 5.21
CA ILE A 128 10.23 25.19 4.90
C ILE A 128 9.40 24.26 3.97
N ASP A 129 10.05 23.62 2.98
CA ASP A 129 9.38 22.71 2.07
C ASP A 129 8.95 21.42 2.82
N TYR A 130 9.80 20.89 3.70
CA TYR A 130 9.45 19.76 4.56
C TYR A 130 8.24 20.06 5.46
N LEU A 131 8.18 21.24 6.07
CA LEU A 131 7.03 21.66 6.90
C LEU A 131 5.75 21.76 6.08
N ASN A 132 5.82 22.30 4.86
CA ASN A 132 4.67 22.36 3.96
C ASN A 132 4.19 20.96 3.55
N LEU A 133 5.13 20.03 3.25
CA LEU A 133 4.80 18.64 2.95
C LEU A 133 4.12 17.93 4.14
N LYS A 134 4.61 18.15 5.37
CA LYS A 134 3.98 17.62 6.60
C LYS A 134 2.59 18.19 6.84
N SER A 135 2.37 19.48 6.53
CA SER A 135 1.03 20.10 6.59
C SER A 135 0.10 19.44 5.57
N ARG A 136 0.59 19.21 4.34
CA ARG A 136 -0.21 18.56 3.29
C ARG A 136 -0.62 17.14 3.67
N LEU A 137 0.26 16.37 4.34
CA LEU A 137 -0.11 15.04 4.85
C LEU A 137 -1.31 15.08 5.80
N LYS A 138 -1.38 16.07 6.69
CA LYS A 138 -2.51 16.23 7.62
C LYS A 138 -3.82 16.55 6.88
N GLU A 139 -3.74 17.37 5.83
CA GLU A 139 -4.91 17.66 5.00
C GLU A 139 -5.41 16.39 4.29
N LEU A 140 -4.49 15.58 3.75
CA LEU A 140 -4.81 14.32 3.10
C LEU A 140 -5.41 13.28 4.08
N GLU A 141 -4.90 13.21 5.32
CA GLU A 141 -5.47 12.38 6.39
C GLU A 141 -6.92 12.80 6.69
N VAL A 142 -7.18 14.11 6.86
CA VAL A 142 -8.54 14.63 7.11
C VAL A 142 -9.46 14.38 5.93
N MET A 143 -8.96 14.50 4.71
CA MET A 143 -9.73 14.18 3.51
C MET A 143 -10.11 12.70 3.49
N ALA A 144 -9.13 11.82 3.73
CA ALA A 144 -9.32 10.38 3.63
C ALA A 144 -10.27 9.83 4.69
N SER A 145 -10.29 10.39 5.92
CA SER A 145 -11.22 9.97 6.97
C SER A 145 -12.70 10.14 6.56
N LYS A 146 -13.00 11.07 5.64
CA LYS A 146 -14.37 11.29 5.17
C LYS A 146 -14.89 10.15 4.29
N PHE A 147 -14.02 9.36 3.67
CA PHE A 147 -14.44 8.19 2.89
C PHE A 147 -15.14 7.16 3.75
N PHE A 148 -14.68 6.98 4.99
CA PHE A 148 -15.21 5.99 5.95
C PHE A 148 -16.53 6.38 6.60
N GLN A 149 -17.04 7.59 6.32
CA GLN A 149 -18.44 7.95 6.62
C GLN A 149 -19.44 7.27 5.66
N LYS A 150 -18.94 6.77 4.52
CA LYS A 150 -19.75 6.28 3.41
C LYS A 150 -19.38 4.84 3.00
N TYR A 151 -18.15 4.44 3.23
CA TYR A 151 -17.62 3.14 2.85
C TYR A 151 -17.05 2.43 4.07
N ASP A 152 -17.25 1.11 4.15
CA ASP A 152 -16.67 0.29 5.22
C ASP A 152 -15.16 0.09 5.00
N ALA A 153 -14.73 -0.01 3.75
CA ALA A 153 -13.32 -0.05 3.36
C ALA A 153 -13.12 0.44 1.92
N LEU A 154 -11.87 0.78 1.59
CA LEU A 154 -11.43 1.02 0.22
C LEU A 154 -10.68 -0.23 -0.27
N VAL A 155 -10.80 -0.57 -1.55
CA VAL A 155 -10.15 -1.74 -2.12
C VAL A 155 -9.43 -1.43 -3.42
N SER A 156 -8.26 -2.05 -3.61
CA SER A 156 -7.45 -1.91 -4.82
C SER A 156 -6.61 -3.16 -5.07
N PRO A 157 -6.04 -3.35 -6.27
CA PRO A 157 -4.91 -4.25 -6.42
C PRO A 157 -3.76 -3.80 -5.50
N THR A 158 -3.11 -4.73 -4.79
CA THR A 158 -1.99 -4.38 -3.90
C THR A 158 -0.81 -3.81 -4.70
N THR A 159 -0.53 -4.40 -5.84
CA THR A 159 0.51 -3.97 -6.77
C THR A 159 -0.06 -3.91 -8.18
N VAL A 160 0.50 -3.05 -9.02
CA VAL A 160 0.07 -2.94 -10.42
C VAL A 160 0.58 -4.10 -11.29
N MET A 161 1.53 -4.88 -10.75
CA MET A 161 2.19 -5.97 -11.48
C MET A 161 2.44 -7.17 -10.58
N ARG A 162 2.65 -8.35 -11.18
CA ARG A 162 3.21 -9.51 -10.51
C ARG A 162 4.71 -9.33 -10.26
N ALA A 163 5.32 -10.20 -9.43
CA ALA A 163 6.73 -10.14 -9.13
C ALA A 163 7.58 -10.20 -10.42
N MET A 164 8.52 -9.27 -10.53
CA MET A 164 9.48 -9.22 -11.62
C MET A 164 10.73 -10.06 -11.31
N LYS A 165 11.49 -10.42 -12.33
CA LYS A 165 12.79 -11.07 -12.12
C LYS A 165 13.76 -10.07 -11.47
N VAL A 166 14.57 -10.52 -10.52
CA VAL A 166 15.52 -9.66 -9.79
C VAL A 166 16.39 -8.83 -10.72
N LYS A 167 16.94 -9.44 -11.78
CA LYS A 167 17.76 -8.74 -12.79
C LYS A 167 17.06 -7.58 -13.51
N ASP A 168 15.74 -7.64 -13.61
CA ASP A 168 14.93 -6.60 -14.27
C ASP A 168 14.64 -5.41 -13.35
N CYS A 169 14.94 -5.55 -12.04
CA CYS A 169 14.79 -4.52 -11.02
C CYS A 169 16.08 -3.73 -10.76
N GLU A 170 17.22 -4.16 -11.30
CA GLU A 170 18.50 -3.48 -11.11
C GLU A 170 18.45 -2.07 -11.72
N ILE A 171 19.26 -1.13 -11.16
CA ILE A 171 19.18 0.31 -11.48
C ILE A 171 19.41 0.62 -12.96
N ASP A 172 20.23 -0.19 -13.64
CA ASP A 172 20.56 -0.03 -15.06
C ASP A 172 19.74 -0.97 -15.96
N ALA A 173 18.79 -1.73 -15.40
CA ALA A 173 17.96 -2.64 -16.16
C ALA A 173 16.91 -1.89 -17.00
N PRO A 174 16.58 -2.37 -18.21
CA PRO A 174 15.57 -1.73 -19.07
C PRO A 174 14.19 -1.58 -18.41
N LEU A 175 13.87 -2.48 -17.47
CA LEU A 175 12.58 -2.47 -16.76
C LEU A 175 12.65 -1.84 -15.35
N HIS A 176 13.76 -1.18 -15.01
CA HIS A 176 13.93 -0.56 -13.69
C HIS A 176 12.79 0.38 -13.34
N ASP A 177 12.40 1.28 -14.24
CA ASP A 177 11.31 2.23 -13.98
C ASP A 177 9.97 1.51 -13.72
N ARG A 178 9.71 0.40 -14.43
CA ARG A 178 8.55 -0.44 -14.16
C ARG A 178 8.60 -1.04 -12.75
N SER A 179 9.77 -1.49 -12.29
CA SER A 179 9.94 -2.05 -10.94
C SER A 179 9.61 -1.04 -9.83
N LEU A 180 9.79 0.26 -10.07
CA LEU A 180 9.47 1.32 -9.12
C LEU A 180 7.96 1.44 -8.84
N LEU A 181 7.12 0.93 -9.75
CA LEU A 181 5.67 0.91 -9.59
C LEU A 181 5.18 -0.18 -8.62
N SER A 182 6.07 -1.09 -8.18
CA SER A 182 5.70 -2.17 -7.24
C SER A 182 5.08 -1.67 -5.93
N SER A 183 5.37 -0.45 -5.51
CA SER A 183 4.80 0.18 -4.31
C SER A 183 3.77 1.28 -4.61
N ALA A 184 3.38 1.45 -5.88
CA ALA A 184 2.52 2.53 -6.30
C ALA A 184 1.17 2.54 -5.56
N ASN A 185 0.57 1.38 -5.37
CA ASN A 185 -0.74 1.24 -4.75
C ASN A 185 -0.69 1.14 -3.22
N THR A 186 0.46 0.81 -2.62
CA THR A 186 0.60 0.72 -1.17
C THR A 186 0.96 2.06 -0.52
N GLN A 187 1.71 2.91 -1.22
CA GLN A 187 2.11 4.22 -0.72
C GLN A 187 0.93 5.14 -0.33
N PRO A 188 -0.22 5.17 -1.04
CA PRO A 188 -1.35 6.01 -0.65
C PRO A 188 -1.91 5.69 0.74
N ALA A 189 -1.92 4.43 1.17
CA ALA A 189 -2.34 4.07 2.53
C ALA A 189 -1.47 4.77 3.59
N ASN A 190 -0.14 4.78 3.40
CA ASN A 190 0.78 5.52 4.29
C ASN A 190 0.58 7.03 4.17
N LEU A 191 0.36 7.55 2.95
CA LEU A 191 0.19 8.97 2.69
C LEU A 191 -1.06 9.54 3.40
N PHE A 192 -2.13 8.76 3.40
CA PHE A 192 -3.42 9.11 4.01
C PHE A 192 -3.52 8.69 5.49
N ASN A 193 -2.45 8.12 6.05
CA ASN A 193 -2.39 7.61 7.42
C ASN A 193 -3.50 6.58 7.73
N LEU A 194 -3.69 5.63 6.81
CA LEU A 194 -4.67 4.55 6.87
C LEU A 194 -3.98 3.22 7.19
N CYS A 195 -4.74 2.24 7.68
CA CYS A 195 -4.26 0.88 7.80
C CYS A 195 -4.67 0.05 6.57
N ALA A 196 -3.87 -0.97 6.23
CA ALA A 196 -4.14 -1.82 5.08
C ALA A 196 -3.66 -3.25 5.29
N ILE A 197 -4.38 -4.18 4.68
CA ILE A 197 -4.00 -5.59 4.60
C ILE A 197 -4.07 -6.08 3.16
N THR A 198 -3.26 -7.08 2.83
CA THR A 198 -3.25 -7.72 1.52
C THR A 198 -3.69 -9.17 1.63
N TYR A 199 -4.66 -9.56 0.81
CA TYR A 199 -5.11 -10.94 0.64
C TYR A 199 -4.64 -11.51 -0.70
N PRO A 200 -4.15 -12.76 -0.74
CA PRO A 200 -3.75 -13.40 -2.00
C PRO A 200 -4.98 -13.81 -2.82
N ILE A 201 -5.03 -13.38 -4.07
CA ILE A 201 -6.14 -13.65 -4.99
C ILE A 201 -5.71 -14.33 -6.31
N GLN A 202 -4.48 -14.85 -6.41
CA GLN A 202 -3.94 -15.45 -7.63
C GLN A 202 -4.80 -16.64 -8.16
N LYS A 203 -5.67 -17.23 -7.33
CA LYS A 203 -6.61 -18.26 -7.79
C LYS A 203 -7.60 -17.80 -8.85
N TYR A 204 -7.70 -16.48 -9.04
CA TYR A 204 -8.53 -15.85 -10.07
C TYR A 204 -7.74 -15.44 -11.32
N CYS A 205 -6.42 -15.69 -11.37
CA CYS A 205 -5.62 -15.49 -12.58
C CYS A 205 -5.97 -16.54 -13.64
N SER A 206 -5.81 -16.19 -14.90
CA SER A 206 -6.06 -17.09 -16.03
C SER A 206 -5.08 -18.29 -16.04
N ASP A 207 -3.85 -18.07 -15.56
CA ASP A 207 -2.78 -19.05 -15.48
C ASP A 207 -2.72 -19.81 -14.13
N PHE A 208 -3.77 -19.72 -13.30
CA PHE A 208 -3.79 -20.40 -12.01
C PHE A 208 -3.61 -21.93 -12.14
N GLY A 209 -2.69 -22.47 -11.34
CA GLY A 209 -2.30 -23.87 -11.37
C GLY A 209 -1.14 -24.18 -12.31
N SER A 210 -0.66 -23.20 -13.09
CA SER A 210 0.58 -23.35 -13.84
C SER A 210 1.82 -23.07 -12.97
N GLU A 211 2.98 -23.57 -13.38
CA GLU A 211 4.26 -23.30 -12.71
C GLU A 211 4.68 -21.80 -12.78
N ASN A 212 4.07 -21.05 -13.71
CA ASN A 212 4.35 -19.64 -13.92
C ASN A 212 3.37 -18.71 -13.19
N CYS A 213 2.36 -19.24 -12.51
CA CYS A 213 1.41 -18.44 -11.76
C CYS A 213 2.07 -17.80 -10.54
N LEU A 214 2.22 -16.47 -10.59
CA LEU A 214 2.77 -15.69 -9.50
C LEU A 214 1.64 -15.10 -8.64
N PRO A 215 1.90 -14.81 -7.35
CA PRO A 215 0.93 -14.20 -6.45
C PRO A 215 0.39 -12.86 -6.98
N VAL A 216 -0.91 -12.64 -6.77
CA VAL A 216 -1.61 -11.37 -6.95
C VAL A 216 -2.29 -11.02 -5.64
N GLY A 217 -2.17 -9.77 -5.21
CA GLY A 217 -2.73 -9.28 -3.96
C GLY A 217 -3.95 -8.38 -4.16
N PHE A 218 -4.96 -8.57 -3.31
CA PHE A 218 -6.10 -7.68 -3.12
C PHE A 218 -5.90 -6.89 -1.84
N GLN A 219 -5.80 -5.58 -1.94
CA GLN A 219 -5.59 -4.69 -0.80
C GLN A 219 -6.94 -4.20 -0.27
N VAL A 220 -7.13 -4.34 1.04
CA VAL A 220 -8.21 -3.73 1.80
C VAL A 220 -7.61 -2.63 2.65
N ILE A 221 -8.14 -1.41 2.54
CA ILE A 221 -7.66 -0.22 3.24
C ILE A 221 -8.78 0.27 4.14
N CYS A 222 -8.50 0.39 5.43
CA CYS A 222 -9.44 0.84 6.45
C CYS A 222 -8.98 2.15 7.10
N GLU A 223 -9.88 2.78 7.83
CA GLU A 223 -9.59 3.97 8.59
C GLU A 223 -8.46 3.73 9.60
N LYS A 224 -7.72 4.77 9.90
CA LYS A 224 -6.66 4.76 10.92
C LYS A 224 -7.11 4.09 12.22
N ASN A 225 -6.27 3.23 12.77
CA ASN A 225 -6.53 2.45 14.00
C ASN A 225 -7.66 1.39 13.87
N HIS A 226 -8.07 1.05 12.64
CA HIS A 226 -9.03 -0.02 12.38
C HIS A 226 -8.35 -1.28 11.82
N ASP A 227 -7.11 -1.55 12.25
CA ASP A 227 -6.31 -2.70 11.78
C ASP A 227 -7.03 -4.04 11.98
N ILE A 228 -7.67 -4.25 13.13
CA ILE A 228 -8.42 -5.47 13.41
C ILE A 228 -9.62 -5.60 12.48
N GLN A 229 -10.33 -4.51 12.20
CA GLN A 229 -11.46 -4.52 11.27
C GLN A 229 -11.02 -4.91 9.85
N SER A 230 -9.80 -4.56 9.44
CA SER A 230 -9.25 -4.95 8.15
C SER A 230 -8.93 -6.45 8.06
N ILE A 231 -8.73 -7.11 9.21
CA ILE A 231 -8.40 -8.54 9.31
C ILE A 231 -9.67 -9.40 9.43
N ASP A 232 -10.73 -8.90 10.01
CA ASP A 232 -12.01 -9.60 10.20
C ASP A 232 -12.85 -9.60 8.92
#